data_2875aa5fc79bb125c2f5cee33ca65111
#
_entry.id   2875aa5fc79bb125c2f5cee33ca65111
#
_cell.length_a   1.000
_cell.length_b   1.000
_cell.length_c   1.000
_cell.angle_alpha   90.00
_cell.angle_beta   90.00
_cell.angle_gamma   90.00
#
_symmetry.space_group_name_H-M   'P 1'
#
loop_
_entity.id
_entity.type
_entity.pdbx_description
1 polymer ?
#
loop_
_entity_poly.entity_id
_entity_poly.type
_entity_poly.pdbx_seq_one_letter_code
_entity_poly.pdbx_strand_id
1 'polypeptide(L)'
;MTKDLITRLNEGPVLCAEGYLFAMERRGYLQAGAFVPEVVLEHPEVVTQLHREFIRAGSDVVQAFTYYGHREKLRIIGKENLLESLQKNALKIAKDARDEFKDLNLLVAGNVANTNVYDPNDKKSNIECQKMFEEQVGWAKDAGVDFVIAETITWVEEMKIALKAIKDAGLIAVCNYAFRSAGGLRDGFSPADGCKVLEDHGADVVGTNCFRGPEMTMKLLPEIRKAVSCHVAALPVPYRTTEQRPGFLNQVDEGCDCIPGGNAFPVALDNLYCNRFEMAEFAKQCSNMKVNFIGICCGAEPHHVREMAVALGRKPIAYKYYPDMSKHYAHGSDPTLKKHNTDAAKTL
;
A
#
# COMPACT_ATOMS: atom_id res chain seq x y z
N MET A 1 9.67 25.00 5.08
CA MET A 1 8.88 24.40 3.97
C MET A 1 9.05 22.90 4.03
N THR A 2 7.99 22.14 3.93
CA THR A 2 8.03 20.68 3.83
C THR A 2 8.72 20.31 2.50
N LYS A 3 9.69 19.40 2.52
CA LYS A 3 10.31 18.90 1.29
C LYS A 3 9.27 18.08 0.53
N ASP A 4 9.20 18.25 -0.79
CA ASP A 4 8.35 17.46 -1.64
C ASP A 4 8.80 15.99 -1.74
N LEU A 5 8.00 15.14 -2.37
CA LEU A 5 8.29 13.71 -2.51
C LEU A 5 9.62 13.46 -3.23
N ILE A 6 9.89 14.16 -4.33
CA ILE A 6 11.09 13.92 -5.14
C ILE A 6 12.36 14.30 -4.40
N THR A 7 12.33 15.43 -3.70
CA THR A 7 13.45 15.84 -2.83
C THR A 7 13.76 14.77 -1.77
N ARG A 8 12.72 14.20 -1.14
CA ARG A 8 12.91 13.13 -0.14
C ARG A 8 13.45 11.85 -0.74
N LEU A 9 12.93 11.43 -1.90
CA LEU A 9 13.39 10.21 -2.59
C LEU A 9 14.85 10.32 -3.05
N ASN A 10 15.33 11.53 -3.35
CA ASN A 10 16.73 11.79 -3.63
C ASN A 10 17.63 11.68 -2.39
N GLU A 11 17.09 11.94 -1.19
CA GLU A 11 17.80 11.86 0.07
C GLU A 11 17.78 10.44 0.69
N GLY A 12 16.77 9.62 0.36
CA GLY A 12 16.66 8.25 0.87
C GLY A 12 15.27 7.65 0.73
N PRO A 13 15.04 6.50 1.38
CA PRO A 13 13.75 5.82 1.32
C PRO A 13 12.61 6.64 1.95
N VAL A 14 11.45 6.64 1.28
CA VAL A 14 10.16 7.14 1.78
C VAL A 14 9.26 5.92 2.03
N LEU A 15 8.70 5.82 3.24
CA LEU A 15 7.79 4.74 3.62
C LEU A 15 6.33 5.14 3.45
N CYS A 16 5.55 4.27 2.80
CA CYS A 16 4.12 4.43 2.58
C CYS A 16 3.35 3.18 3.02
N ALA A 17 2.36 3.34 3.88
CA ALA A 17 1.44 2.27 4.27
C ALA A 17 0.11 2.41 3.51
N GLU A 18 -0.31 1.33 2.81
CA GLU A 18 -1.55 1.28 2.01
C GLU A 18 -2.54 0.22 2.52
N GLY A 19 -2.40 -0.21 3.78
CA GLY A 19 -3.12 -1.36 4.35
C GLY A 19 -4.55 -1.12 4.79
N TYR A 20 -5.20 -0.05 4.35
CA TYR A 20 -6.51 0.38 4.89
C TYR A 20 -7.63 -0.63 4.66
N LEU A 21 -7.75 -1.17 3.45
CA LEU A 21 -8.87 -1.98 3.02
C LEU A 21 -9.06 -3.23 3.88
N PHE A 22 -8.02 -4.06 4.01
CA PHE A 22 -8.10 -5.28 4.83
C PHE A 22 -8.11 -4.99 6.33
N ALA A 23 -7.47 -3.90 6.78
CA ALA A 23 -7.55 -3.49 8.17
C ALA A 23 -8.98 -3.11 8.57
N MET A 24 -9.72 -2.43 7.69
CA MET A 24 -11.12 -2.07 7.93
C MET A 24 -12.05 -3.29 7.81
N GLU A 25 -11.80 -4.19 6.84
CA GLU A 25 -12.54 -5.43 6.70
C GLU A 25 -12.44 -6.30 7.96
N ARG A 26 -11.21 -6.59 8.42
CA ARG A 26 -10.95 -7.41 9.60
C ARG A 26 -11.52 -6.83 10.91
N ARG A 27 -11.64 -5.51 10.97
CA ARG A 27 -12.27 -4.80 12.10
C ARG A 27 -13.79 -4.73 11.99
N GLY A 28 -14.40 -5.23 10.89
CA GLY A 28 -15.84 -5.23 10.66
C GLY A 28 -16.44 -3.91 10.19
N TYR A 29 -15.63 -3.04 9.58
CA TYR A 29 -16.06 -1.73 9.07
C TYR A 29 -16.10 -1.64 7.53
N LEU A 30 -15.77 -2.72 6.84
CA LEU A 30 -15.78 -2.76 5.38
C LEU A 30 -16.15 -4.17 4.92
N GLN A 31 -17.04 -4.26 3.93
CA GLN A 31 -17.49 -5.54 3.39
C GLN A 31 -16.52 -6.08 2.33
N ALA A 32 -16.01 -7.29 2.55
CA ALA A 32 -15.30 -8.04 1.51
C ALA A 32 -16.21 -8.28 0.30
N GLY A 33 -15.66 -8.19 -0.91
CA GLY A 33 -16.37 -8.31 -2.18
C GLY A 33 -16.43 -6.98 -2.92
N ALA A 34 -17.34 -6.10 -2.61
CA ALA A 34 -17.41 -4.77 -3.22
C ALA A 34 -16.21 -3.90 -2.83
N PHE A 35 -15.77 -4.00 -1.58
CA PHE A 35 -14.62 -3.26 -1.02
C PHE A 35 -14.73 -1.74 -1.17
N VAL A 36 -15.94 -1.19 -1.12
CA VAL A 36 -16.17 0.25 -1.18
C VAL A 36 -15.86 0.88 0.18
N PRO A 37 -15.08 1.98 0.24
CA PRO A 37 -14.63 2.56 1.51
C PRO A 37 -15.70 3.47 2.16
N GLU A 38 -16.93 2.99 2.33
CA GLU A 38 -18.03 3.72 2.98
C GLU A 38 -17.70 4.13 4.41
N VAL A 39 -16.80 3.38 5.05
CA VAL A 39 -16.27 3.64 6.39
C VAL A 39 -15.75 5.05 6.57
N VAL A 40 -15.26 5.70 5.52
CA VAL A 40 -14.79 7.11 5.60
C VAL A 40 -15.94 8.08 5.88
N LEU A 41 -17.18 7.69 5.60
CA LEU A 41 -18.38 8.46 5.92
C LEU A 41 -19.06 7.98 7.20
N GLU A 42 -19.14 6.66 7.37
CA GLU A 42 -19.90 6.02 8.44
C GLU A 42 -19.11 5.98 9.76
N HIS A 43 -17.79 5.78 9.70
CA HIS A 43 -16.89 5.66 10.85
C HIS A 43 -15.54 6.35 10.62
N PRO A 44 -15.53 7.67 10.37
CA PRO A 44 -14.30 8.42 10.06
C PRO A 44 -13.24 8.35 11.18
N GLU A 45 -13.67 8.16 12.44
CA GLU A 45 -12.80 8.02 13.60
C GLU A 45 -11.91 6.76 13.51
N VAL A 46 -12.42 5.67 12.94
CA VAL A 46 -11.66 4.42 12.80
C VAL A 46 -10.58 4.56 11.74
N VAL A 47 -10.88 5.25 10.64
CA VAL A 47 -9.90 5.56 9.59
C VAL A 47 -8.83 6.52 10.11
N THR A 48 -9.23 7.56 10.84
CA THR A 48 -8.30 8.49 11.50
C THR A 48 -7.36 7.74 12.45
N GLN A 49 -7.89 6.79 13.24
CA GLN A 49 -7.07 6.00 14.15
C GLN A 49 -6.02 5.15 13.40
N LEU A 50 -6.39 4.53 12.29
CA LEU A 50 -5.44 3.75 11.49
C LEU A 50 -4.34 4.63 10.87
N HIS A 51 -4.67 5.83 10.40
CA HIS A 51 -3.66 6.81 9.98
C HIS A 51 -2.67 7.12 11.10
N ARG A 52 -3.16 7.40 12.31
CA ARG A 52 -2.30 7.63 13.50
C ARG A 52 -1.39 6.45 13.79
N GLU A 53 -1.89 5.24 13.67
CA GLU A 53 -1.12 4.01 13.92
C GLU A 53 0.02 3.86 12.90
N PHE A 54 -0.24 4.07 11.60
CA PHE A 54 0.79 4.04 10.57
C PHE A 54 1.82 5.16 10.71
N ILE A 55 1.38 6.39 11.02
CA ILE A 55 2.29 7.51 11.30
C ILE A 55 3.21 7.17 12.48
N ARG A 56 2.65 6.70 13.59
CA ARG A 56 3.42 6.31 14.78
C ARG A 56 4.38 5.16 14.52
N ALA A 57 4.05 4.29 13.57
CA ALA A 57 4.91 3.19 13.12
C ALA A 57 6.05 3.65 12.20
N GLY A 58 5.97 4.83 11.60
CA GLY A 58 7.04 5.43 10.79
C GLY A 58 6.72 5.57 9.31
N SER A 59 5.45 5.54 8.92
CA SER A 59 5.03 5.95 7.57
C SER A 59 5.33 7.43 7.37
N ASP A 60 5.97 7.79 6.25
CA ASP A 60 6.24 9.17 5.84
C ASP A 60 5.05 9.77 5.09
N VAL A 61 4.17 8.90 4.59
CA VAL A 61 3.02 9.26 3.76
C VAL A 61 1.73 8.89 4.48
N VAL A 62 0.77 9.80 4.43
CA VAL A 62 -0.62 9.57 4.81
C VAL A 62 -1.43 9.52 3.53
N GLN A 63 -1.79 8.33 3.09
CA GLN A 63 -2.58 8.12 1.88
C GLN A 63 -4.07 8.25 2.18
N ALA A 64 -4.79 9.10 1.45
CA ALA A 64 -6.24 9.18 1.57
C ALA A 64 -6.88 7.82 1.20
N PHE A 65 -7.76 7.31 2.06
CA PHE A 65 -8.41 6.02 1.82
C PHE A 65 -9.55 6.16 0.80
N THR A 66 -9.17 6.39 -0.46
CA THR A 66 -10.07 6.51 -1.61
C THR A 66 -10.02 5.30 -2.55
N TYR A 67 -9.24 4.26 -2.23
CA TYR A 67 -9.15 3.04 -3.01
C TYR A 67 -10.55 2.44 -3.24
N TYR A 68 -10.92 2.21 -4.50
CA TYR A 68 -12.27 1.79 -4.92
C TYR A 68 -13.41 2.77 -4.58
N GLY A 69 -13.12 3.96 -4.12
CA GLY A 69 -14.07 5.06 -3.99
C GLY A 69 -14.32 5.74 -5.35
N HIS A 70 -14.82 5.00 -6.34
CA HIS A 70 -15.07 5.50 -7.70
C HIS A 70 -16.45 5.06 -8.23
N ARG A 71 -16.92 5.70 -9.33
CA ARG A 71 -18.29 5.54 -9.85
C ARG A 71 -18.71 4.09 -10.03
N GLU A 72 -17.89 3.28 -10.70
CA GLU A 72 -18.25 1.90 -11.02
C GLU A 72 -18.41 1.03 -9.75
N LYS A 73 -17.53 1.20 -8.76
CA LYS A 73 -17.66 0.48 -7.49
C LYS A 73 -18.90 0.89 -6.70
N LEU A 74 -19.18 2.20 -6.64
CA LEU A 74 -20.39 2.71 -6.00
C LEU A 74 -21.65 2.30 -6.76
N ARG A 75 -21.62 2.22 -8.11
CA ARG A 75 -22.72 1.72 -8.93
C ARG A 75 -23.11 0.28 -8.57
N ILE A 76 -22.12 -0.58 -8.34
CA ILE A 76 -22.36 -1.99 -7.97
C ILE A 76 -23.19 -2.10 -6.68
N ILE A 77 -23.03 -1.17 -5.76
CA ILE A 77 -23.77 -1.14 -4.48
C ILE A 77 -24.93 -0.13 -4.47
N GLY A 78 -25.20 0.56 -5.60
CA GLY A 78 -26.31 1.51 -5.75
C GLY A 78 -26.14 2.81 -4.93
N LYS A 79 -24.88 3.27 -4.74
CA LYS A 79 -24.54 4.42 -3.89
C LYS A 79 -23.70 5.49 -4.60
N GLU A 80 -23.86 5.67 -5.91
CA GLU A 80 -23.08 6.63 -6.72
C GLU A 80 -23.19 8.07 -6.22
N ASN A 81 -24.30 8.40 -5.60
CA ASN A 81 -24.55 9.73 -5.00
C ASN A 81 -23.60 10.05 -3.83
N LEU A 82 -22.92 9.06 -3.26
CA LEU A 82 -21.97 9.27 -2.16
C LEU A 82 -20.55 9.58 -2.66
N LEU A 83 -20.25 9.46 -3.96
CA LEU A 83 -18.89 9.53 -4.48
C LEU A 83 -18.12 10.78 -4.04
N GLU A 84 -18.67 11.95 -4.29
CA GLU A 84 -17.99 13.21 -3.96
C GLU A 84 -17.76 13.38 -2.46
N SER A 85 -18.77 13.08 -1.64
CA SER A 85 -18.67 13.16 -0.19
C SER A 85 -17.65 12.16 0.38
N LEU A 86 -17.62 10.95 -0.17
CA LEU A 86 -16.67 9.91 0.20
C LEU A 86 -15.23 10.37 -0.10
N GLN A 87 -14.96 10.82 -1.32
CA GLN A 87 -13.65 11.28 -1.74
C GLN A 87 -13.16 12.47 -0.90
N LYS A 88 -13.99 13.50 -0.75
CA LYS A 88 -13.64 14.71 0.02
C LYS A 88 -13.40 14.40 1.49
N ASN A 89 -14.22 13.50 2.09
CA ASN A 89 -14.03 13.14 3.50
C ASN A 89 -12.78 12.33 3.72
N ALA A 90 -12.46 11.36 2.84
CA ALA A 90 -11.21 10.59 2.93
C ALA A 90 -9.97 11.50 2.85
N LEU A 91 -9.97 12.45 1.92
CA LEU A 91 -8.91 13.45 1.78
C LEU A 91 -8.79 14.35 3.02
N LYS A 92 -9.92 14.78 3.58
CA LYS A 92 -9.94 15.55 4.81
C LYS A 92 -9.37 14.78 6.00
N ILE A 93 -9.81 13.52 6.19
CA ILE A 93 -9.32 12.65 7.27
C ILE A 93 -7.79 12.50 7.20
N ALA A 94 -7.24 12.24 6.01
CA ALA A 94 -5.80 12.09 5.82
C ALA A 94 -5.02 13.36 6.18
N LYS A 95 -5.52 14.53 5.78
CA LYS A 95 -4.91 15.84 6.10
C LYS A 95 -4.99 16.14 7.59
N ASP A 96 -6.16 15.94 8.20
CA ASP A 96 -6.35 16.15 9.63
C ASP A 96 -5.40 15.27 10.45
N ALA A 97 -5.28 13.99 10.08
CA ALA A 97 -4.36 13.05 10.74
C ALA A 97 -2.89 13.48 10.59
N ARG A 98 -2.46 13.95 9.40
CA ARG A 98 -1.12 14.52 9.20
C ARG A 98 -0.89 15.72 10.11
N ASP A 99 -1.87 16.62 10.20
CA ASP A 99 -1.75 17.89 10.93
C ASP A 99 -1.65 17.72 12.46
N GLU A 100 -2.02 16.55 12.98
CA GLU A 100 -1.74 16.18 14.39
C GLU A 100 -0.26 15.93 14.65
N PHE A 101 0.56 15.63 13.63
CA PHE A 101 1.97 15.27 13.74
C PHE A 101 2.90 16.25 13.01
N LYS A 102 2.70 17.55 13.21
CA LYS A 102 3.40 18.63 12.48
C LYS A 102 4.91 18.51 12.48
N ASP A 103 5.50 17.98 13.56
CA ASP A 103 6.96 17.84 13.71
C ASP A 103 7.56 16.74 12.81
N LEU A 104 6.73 15.86 12.23
CA LEU A 104 7.20 14.75 11.39
C LEU A 104 7.31 15.12 9.92
N ASN A 105 6.83 16.29 9.51
CA ASN A 105 6.85 16.73 8.10
C ASN A 105 6.26 15.70 7.12
N LEU A 106 5.14 15.08 7.46
CA LEU A 106 4.50 14.05 6.66
C LEU A 106 3.95 14.58 5.33
N LEU A 107 3.90 13.72 4.32
CA LEU A 107 3.24 13.98 3.03
C LEU A 107 1.82 13.40 3.03
N VAL A 108 0.91 14.05 2.31
CA VAL A 108 -0.43 13.53 2.04
C VAL A 108 -0.52 13.10 0.58
N ALA A 109 -0.91 11.87 0.34
CA ALA A 109 -1.15 11.34 -0.99
C ALA A 109 -2.66 11.24 -1.29
N GLY A 110 -3.07 11.71 -2.47
CA GLY A 110 -4.31 11.28 -3.10
C GLY A 110 -4.13 9.89 -3.68
N ASN A 111 -5.23 9.19 -3.95
CA ASN A 111 -5.18 7.83 -4.48
C ASN A 111 -6.23 7.63 -5.58
N VAL A 112 -5.82 7.00 -6.68
CA VAL A 112 -6.69 6.47 -7.73
C VAL A 112 -6.29 5.02 -8.04
N ALA A 113 -7.27 4.19 -8.37
CA ALA A 113 -7.05 2.76 -8.63
C ALA A 113 -7.67 2.34 -9.97
N ASN A 114 -7.46 1.07 -10.36
CA ASN A 114 -8.09 0.50 -11.53
C ASN A 114 -9.60 0.78 -11.56
N THR A 115 -10.10 1.26 -12.70
CA THR A 115 -11.48 1.73 -12.84
C THR A 115 -12.51 0.62 -12.89
N ASN A 116 -12.11 -0.59 -13.32
CA ASN A 116 -12.96 -1.75 -13.64
C ASN A 116 -13.88 -1.55 -14.87
N VAL A 117 -13.76 -0.44 -15.58
CA VAL A 117 -14.50 -0.15 -16.81
C VAL A 117 -13.63 -0.21 -18.07
N TYR A 118 -12.30 -0.19 -17.90
CA TYR A 118 -11.38 -0.23 -19.03
C TYR A 118 -11.53 -1.54 -19.83
N ASP A 119 -11.79 -1.40 -21.12
CA ASP A 119 -11.83 -2.49 -22.10
C ASP A 119 -10.93 -2.14 -23.30
N PRO A 120 -9.84 -2.90 -23.56
CA PRO A 120 -8.93 -2.62 -24.67
C PRO A 120 -9.61 -2.71 -26.06
N ASN A 121 -10.78 -3.35 -26.17
CA ASN A 121 -11.55 -3.50 -27.40
C ASN A 121 -12.62 -2.41 -27.58
N ASP A 122 -12.89 -1.60 -26.56
CA ASP A 122 -13.85 -0.49 -26.64
C ASP A 122 -13.18 0.86 -26.32
N LYS A 123 -12.91 1.65 -27.36
CA LYS A 123 -12.34 2.99 -27.21
C LYS A 123 -13.21 3.95 -26.37
N LYS A 124 -14.50 3.68 -26.20
CA LYS A 124 -15.38 4.50 -25.35
C LYS A 124 -14.99 4.32 -23.88
N SER A 125 -14.50 3.15 -23.49
CA SER A 125 -14.03 2.91 -22.13
C SER A 125 -12.88 3.84 -21.72
N ASN A 126 -12.00 4.24 -22.67
CA ASN A 126 -10.93 5.19 -22.40
C ASN A 126 -11.47 6.55 -21.97
N ILE A 127 -12.56 7.02 -22.60
CA ILE A 127 -13.19 8.30 -22.25
C ILE A 127 -13.84 8.20 -20.87
N GLU A 128 -14.43 7.08 -20.55
CA GLU A 128 -15.01 6.83 -19.24
C GLU A 128 -13.93 6.78 -18.14
N CYS A 129 -12.85 6.02 -18.35
CA CYS A 129 -11.69 5.99 -17.47
C CYS A 129 -11.12 7.39 -17.25
N GLN A 130 -10.94 8.17 -18.32
CA GLN A 130 -10.42 9.53 -18.24
C GLN A 130 -11.27 10.41 -17.33
N LYS A 131 -12.60 10.43 -17.53
CA LYS A 131 -13.52 11.19 -16.69
C LYS A 131 -13.44 10.78 -15.22
N MET A 132 -13.37 9.47 -14.95
CA MET A 132 -13.27 8.96 -13.59
C MET A 132 -11.97 9.38 -12.91
N PHE A 133 -10.84 9.34 -13.61
CA PHE A 133 -9.56 9.79 -13.07
C PHE A 133 -9.50 11.31 -12.90
N GLU A 134 -9.94 12.09 -13.89
CA GLU A 134 -9.98 13.55 -13.81
C GLU A 134 -10.81 14.04 -12.62
N GLU A 135 -11.94 13.39 -12.35
CA GLU A 135 -12.83 13.73 -11.23
C GLU A 135 -12.12 13.49 -9.88
N GLN A 136 -11.55 12.30 -9.69
CA GLN A 136 -10.88 11.95 -8.43
C GLN A 136 -9.59 12.77 -8.21
N VAL A 137 -8.80 12.97 -9.26
CA VAL A 137 -7.59 13.80 -9.22
C VAL A 137 -7.95 15.26 -8.97
N GLY A 138 -9.07 15.74 -9.54
CA GLY A 138 -9.57 17.09 -9.29
C GLY A 138 -9.84 17.34 -7.81
N TRP A 139 -10.56 16.44 -7.13
CA TRP A 139 -10.78 16.56 -5.68
C TRP A 139 -9.50 16.45 -4.86
N ALA A 140 -8.56 15.60 -5.26
CA ALA A 140 -7.25 15.50 -4.59
C ALA A 140 -6.45 16.81 -4.72
N LYS A 141 -6.42 17.42 -5.91
CA LYS A 141 -5.81 18.74 -6.16
C LYS A 141 -6.44 19.83 -5.31
N ASP A 142 -7.77 19.90 -5.31
CA ASP A 142 -8.51 20.90 -4.53
C ASP A 142 -8.29 20.76 -3.02
N ALA A 143 -8.11 19.51 -2.55
CA ALA A 143 -7.71 19.23 -1.18
C ALA A 143 -6.27 19.64 -0.88
N GLY A 144 -5.42 19.88 -1.88
CA GLY A 144 -4.02 20.27 -1.70
C GLY A 144 -3.15 19.09 -1.22
N VAL A 145 -3.29 17.92 -1.85
CA VAL A 145 -2.38 16.80 -1.61
C VAL A 145 -0.99 17.08 -2.17
N ASP A 146 0.05 16.45 -1.63
CA ASP A 146 1.42 16.62 -2.09
C ASP A 146 1.70 15.88 -3.40
N PHE A 147 1.01 14.75 -3.63
CA PHE A 147 1.11 13.92 -4.84
C PHE A 147 -0.07 12.95 -4.95
N VAL A 148 -0.17 12.24 -6.08
CA VAL A 148 -1.19 11.21 -6.28
C VAL A 148 -0.52 9.86 -6.59
N ILE A 149 -1.05 8.80 -5.98
CA ILE A 149 -0.70 7.41 -6.27
C ILE A 149 -1.79 6.83 -7.18
N ALA A 150 -1.39 6.40 -8.39
CA ALA A 150 -2.19 5.54 -9.25
C ALA A 150 -1.72 4.10 -9.03
N GLU A 151 -2.60 3.25 -8.49
CA GLU A 151 -2.20 1.93 -8.01
C GLU A 151 -3.08 0.79 -8.51
N THR A 152 -2.51 -0.43 -8.47
CA THR A 152 -3.23 -1.70 -8.73
C THR A 152 -3.83 -1.77 -10.14
N ILE A 153 -3.31 -0.98 -11.07
CA ILE A 153 -3.70 -0.99 -12.48
C ILE A 153 -2.92 -2.10 -13.19
N THR A 154 -3.57 -2.79 -14.13
CA THR A 154 -3.01 -3.97 -14.81
C THR A 154 -2.89 -3.83 -16.33
N TRP A 155 -3.25 -2.66 -16.87
CA TRP A 155 -3.18 -2.31 -18.28
C TRP A 155 -2.33 -1.07 -18.46
N VAL A 156 -1.44 -1.06 -19.45
CA VAL A 156 -0.57 0.10 -19.73
C VAL A 156 -1.41 1.30 -20.15
N GLU A 157 -2.39 1.10 -21.03
CA GLU A 157 -3.20 2.23 -21.52
C GLU A 157 -4.07 2.85 -20.41
N GLU A 158 -4.69 2.03 -19.56
CA GLU A 158 -5.45 2.56 -18.41
C GLU A 158 -4.55 3.38 -17.48
N MET A 159 -3.32 2.90 -17.20
CA MET A 159 -2.36 3.63 -16.38
C MET A 159 -1.89 4.93 -17.05
N LYS A 160 -1.72 4.96 -18.36
CA LYS A 160 -1.38 6.20 -19.09
C LYS A 160 -2.50 7.24 -18.97
N ILE A 161 -3.76 6.81 -19.01
CA ILE A 161 -4.90 7.71 -18.80
C ILE A 161 -4.88 8.29 -17.38
N ALA A 162 -4.63 7.47 -16.36
CA ALA A 162 -4.47 7.93 -14.98
C ALA A 162 -3.29 8.90 -14.83
N LEU A 163 -2.13 8.55 -15.37
CA LEU A 163 -0.93 9.40 -15.36
C LEU A 163 -1.20 10.75 -16.01
N LYS A 164 -1.85 10.75 -17.18
CA LYS A 164 -2.20 11.99 -17.87
C LYS A 164 -3.08 12.89 -16.99
N ALA A 165 -4.13 12.34 -16.36
CA ALA A 165 -4.99 13.11 -15.47
C ALA A 165 -4.21 13.74 -14.30
N ILE A 166 -3.27 13.00 -13.70
CA ILE A 166 -2.43 13.50 -12.59
C ILE A 166 -1.49 14.61 -13.09
N LYS A 167 -0.83 14.42 -14.23
CA LYS A 167 0.11 15.42 -14.77
C LYS A 167 -0.61 16.68 -15.27
N ASP A 168 -1.77 16.56 -15.89
CA ASP A 168 -2.59 17.70 -16.31
C ASP A 168 -3.08 18.53 -15.09
N ALA A 169 -3.26 17.90 -13.93
CA ALA A 169 -3.54 18.57 -12.68
C ALA A 169 -2.31 19.30 -12.07
N GLY A 170 -1.11 19.06 -12.60
CA GLY A 170 0.15 19.63 -12.12
C GLY A 170 0.69 18.96 -10.86
N LEU A 171 0.31 17.70 -10.61
CA LEU A 171 0.73 16.92 -9.43
C LEU A 171 1.87 15.95 -9.76
N ILE A 172 2.66 15.59 -8.74
CA ILE A 172 3.63 14.50 -8.81
C ILE A 172 2.86 13.18 -8.94
N ALA A 173 3.28 12.31 -9.86
CA ALA A 173 2.63 11.05 -10.18
C ALA A 173 3.47 9.85 -9.71
N VAL A 174 2.93 9.04 -8.81
CA VAL A 174 3.44 7.72 -8.44
C VAL A 174 2.55 6.67 -9.10
N CYS A 175 3.11 5.88 -10.03
CA CYS A 175 2.36 4.95 -10.87
C CYS A 175 2.79 3.51 -10.60
N ASN A 176 1.94 2.71 -9.94
CA ASN A 176 2.23 1.35 -9.51
C ASN A 176 1.35 0.33 -10.22
N TYR A 177 1.96 -0.53 -11.02
CA TYR A 177 1.29 -1.67 -11.61
C TYR A 177 1.10 -2.82 -10.63
N ALA A 178 -0.01 -3.56 -10.80
CA ALA A 178 -0.20 -4.87 -10.18
C ALA A 178 0.10 -5.97 -11.21
N PHE A 179 1.28 -6.60 -11.11
CA PHE A 179 1.71 -7.65 -12.04
C PHE A 179 1.07 -8.99 -11.68
N ARG A 180 0.34 -9.59 -12.62
CA ARG A 180 -0.34 -10.87 -12.46
C ARG A 180 0.63 -12.05 -12.37
N SER A 181 0.09 -13.26 -12.22
CA SER A 181 0.85 -14.50 -12.01
C SER A 181 1.93 -14.77 -13.07
N ALA A 182 1.70 -14.41 -14.33
CA ALA A 182 2.66 -14.58 -15.41
C ALA A 182 3.84 -13.59 -15.39
N GLY A 183 3.89 -12.66 -14.41
CA GLY A 183 4.98 -11.69 -14.31
C GLY A 183 4.89 -10.48 -15.24
N GLY A 184 3.78 -10.35 -16.00
CA GLY A 184 3.54 -9.24 -16.92
C GLY A 184 2.19 -8.56 -16.71
N LEU A 185 1.92 -7.55 -17.52
CA LEU A 185 0.65 -6.84 -17.60
C LEU A 185 -0.35 -7.58 -18.51
N ARG A 186 -1.63 -7.20 -18.45
CA ARG A 186 -2.69 -7.88 -19.20
C ARG A 186 -2.57 -7.71 -20.71
N ASP A 187 -1.91 -6.66 -21.15
CA ASP A 187 -1.59 -6.34 -22.54
C ASP A 187 -0.24 -6.88 -23.01
N GLY A 188 0.42 -7.71 -22.18
CA GLY A 188 1.63 -8.45 -22.53
C GLY A 188 2.94 -7.72 -22.29
N PHE A 189 2.91 -6.49 -21.78
CA PHE A 189 4.14 -5.79 -21.42
C PHE A 189 4.85 -6.48 -20.24
N SER A 190 6.17 -6.57 -20.33
CA SER A 190 6.99 -6.95 -19.19
C SER A 190 6.96 -5.87 -18.09
N PRO A 191 7.32 -6.19 -16.84
CA PRO A 191 7.44 -5.18 -15.78
C PRO A 191 8.37 -4.03 -16.15
N ALA A 192 9.50 -4.32 -16.79
CA ALA A 192 10.47 -3.33 -17.22
C ALA A 192 9.90 -2.41 -18.33
N ASP A 193 9.30 -3.00 -19.35
CA ASP A 193 8.74 -2.23 -20.49
C ASP A 193 7.55 -1.38 -20.04
N GLY A 194 6.65 -1.94 -19.22
CA GLY A 194 5.51 -1.18 -18.68
C GLY A 194 5.95 0.04 -17.88
N CYS A 195 6.92 -0.12 -16.98
CA CYS A 195 7.48 1.00 -16.21
C CYS A 195 8.21 2.02 -17.11
N LYS A 196 8.94 1.55 -18.12
CA LYS A 196 9.61 2.44 -19.08
C LYS A 196 8.61 3.28 -19.87
N VAL A 197 7.51 2.70 -20.31
CA VAL A 197 6.43 3.45 -20.97
C VAL A 197 5.92 4.58 -20.09
N LEU A 198 5.75 4.36 -18.78
CA LEU A 198 5.28 5.41 -17.87
C LEU A 198 6.31 6.51 -17.66
N GLU A 199 7.58 6.16 -17.51
CA GLU A 199 8.66 7.15 -17.43
C GLU A 199 8.67 8.03 -18.67
N ASP A 200 8.57 7.42 -19.87
CA ASP A 200 8.56 8.16 -21.14
C ASP A 200 7.32 9.08 -21.32
N HIS A 201 6.26 8.81 -20.53
CA HIS A 201 5.06 9.66 -20.45
C HIS A 201 5.09 10.64 -19.26
N GLY A 202 6.20 10.74 -18.52
CA GLY A 202 6.42 11.73 -17.50
C GLY A 202 6.00 11.34 -16.08
N ALA A 203 5.89 10.04 -15.78
CA ALA A 203 5.74 9.58 -14.40
C ALA A 203 6.99 9.91 -13.58
N ASP A 204 6.79 10.40 -12.35
CA ASP A 204 7.87 10.79 -11.45
C ASP A 204 8.41 9.58 -10.67
N VAL A 205 7.53 8.63 -10.36
CA VAL A 205 7.85 7.35 -9.71
C VAL A 205 7.07 6.25 -10.41
N VAL A 206 7.73 5.15 -10.74
CA VAL A 206 7.10 3.97 -11.35
C VAL A 206 7.42 2.71 -10.57
N GLY A 207 6.54 1.71 -10.60
CA GLY A 207 6.84 0.48 -9.89
C GLY A 207 5.70 -0.50 -9.79
N THR A 208 5.65 -1.19 -8.65
CA THR A 208 4.68 -2.25 -8.41
C THR A 208 4.07 -2.18 -7.03
N ASN A 209 2.78 -2.46 -6.96
CA ASN A 209 2.11 -2.65 -5.68
C ASN A 209 1.17 -3.87 -5.72
N CYS A 210 0.75 -4.31 -4.54
CA CYS A 210 -0.24 -5.35 -4.36
C CYS A 210 0.12 -6.70 -5.05
N PHE A 211 -0.80 -7.63 -5.14
CA PHE A 211 -0.76 -8.96 -5.74
C PHE A 211 0.32 -9.88 -5.19
N ARG A 212 1.58 -9.46 -5.19
CA ARG A 212 2.74 -10.28 -4.84
C ARG A 212 3.23 -10.01 -3.44
N GLY A 213 3.67 -11.05 -2.76
CA GLY A 213 4.42 -10.92 -1.51
C GLY A 213 5.83 -10.39 -1.72
N PRO A 214 6.56 -10.12 -0.63
CA PRO A 214 7.88 -9.48 -0.69
C PRO A 214 8.87 -10.22 -1.59
N GLU A 215 9.00 -11.54 -1.42
CA GLU A 215 9.93 -12.36 -2.20
C GLU A 215 9.64 -12.31 -3.71
N MET A 216 8.37 -12.46 -4.09
CA MET A 216 7.98 -12.44 -5.50
C MET A 216 8.04 -11.03 -6.11
N THR A 217 7.89 -9.99 -5.30
CA THR A 217 8.11 -8.60 -5.71
C THR A 217 9.58 -8.34 -5.98
N MET A 218 10.48 -8.80 -5.10
CA MET A 218 11.93 -8.62 -5.27
C MET A 218 12.46 -9.18 -6.60
N LYS A 219 11.82 -10.22 -7.15
CA LYS A 219 12.21 -10.80 -8.45
C LYS A 219 11.96 -9.87 -9.65
N LEU A 220 11.03 -8.90 -9.52
CA LEU A 220 10.69 -7.93 -10.56
C LEU A 220 11.60 -6.69 -10.55
N LEU A 221 12.06 -6.30 -9.36
CA LEU A 221 12.70 -4.99 -9.15
C LEU A 221 14.02 -4.78 -9.91
N PRO A 222 14.92 -5.78 -10.09
CA PRO A 222 16.17 -5.59 -10.81
C PRO A 222 15.97 -5.14 -12.25
N GLU A 223 15.01 -5.76 -12.96
CA GLU A 223 14.71 -5.40 -14.36
C GLU A 223 14.03 -4.04 -14.45
N ILE A 224 13.07 -3.74 -13.56
CA ILE A 224 12.44 -2.42 -13.50
C ILE A 224 13.51 -1.35 -13.25
N ARG A 225 14.34 -1.54 -12.20
CA ARG A 225 15.36 -0.53 -11.84
C ARG A 225 16.37 -0.28 -12.96
N LYS A 226 16.73 -1.32 -13.72
CA LYS A 226 17.64 -1.21 -14.88
C LYS A 226 17.02 -0.46 -16.05
N ALA A 227 15.71 -0.59 -16.25
CA ALA A 227 15.00 -0.04 -17.40
C ALA A 227 14.71 1.46 -17.29
N VAL A 228 14.58 2.00 -16.06
CA VAL A 228 14.17 3.38 -15.83
C VAL A 228 15.22 4.20 -15.09
N SER A 229 15.21 5.52 -15.27
CA SER A 229 16.05 6.47 -14.55
C SER A 229 15.31 7.17 -13.40
N CYS A 230 13.97 7.29 -13.49
CA CYS A 230 13.15 7.87 -12.46
C CYS A 230 13.14 7.01 -11.17
N HIS A 231 12.47 7.48 -10.12
CA HIS A 231 12.34 6.73 -8.88
C HIS A 231 11.51 5.47 -9.06
N VAL A 232 11.84 4.43 -8.27
CA VAL A 232 11.13 3.15 -8.31
C VAL A 232 10.41 2.91 -6.99
N ALA A 233 9.17 2.39 -7.10
CA ALA A 233 8.30 2.03 -6.01
C ALA A 233 8.14 0.51 -5.87
N ALA A 234 8.03 0.03 -4.62
CA ALA A 234 7.72 -1.36 -4.32
C ALA A 234 6.85 -1.46 -3.04
N LEU A 235 5.61 -1.90 -3.21
CA LEU A 235 4.62 -2.02 -2.13
C LEU A 235 3.92 -3.39 -2.20
N PRO A 236 4.58 -4.49 -1.79
CA PRO A 236 3.99 -5.82 -1.80
C PRO A 236 2.82 -5.95 -0.81
N VAL A 237 2.04 -7.02 -0.97
CA VAL A 237 1.18 -7.49 0.12
C VAL A 237 2.03 -8.25 1.15
N PRO A 238 1.74 -8.18 2.45
CA PRO A 238 2.53 -8.86 3.48
C PRO A 238 2.15 -10.35 3.61
N TYR A 239 2.03 -11.04 2.49
CA TYR A 239 1.72 -12.47 2.47
C TYR A 239 2.81 -13.26 1.74
N ARG A 240 3.13 -14.46 2.22
CA ARG A 240 4.04 -15.37 1.55
C ARG A 240 3.38 -15.89 0.29
N THR A 241 3.95 -15.51 -0.86
CA THR A 241 3.55 -16.00 -2.17
C THR A 241 4.71 -16.78 -2.79
N THR A 242 4.41 -17.70 -3.68
CA THR A 242 5.41 -18.62 -4.28
C THR A 242 5.45 -18.46 -5.80
N GLU A 243 6.39 -19.09 -6.48
CA GLU A 243 6.43 -19.11 -7.95
C GLU A 243 5.20 -19.79 -8.55
N GLN A 244 4.67 -20.81 -7.89
CA GLN A 244 3.47 -21.53 -8.32
C GLN A 244 2.20 -20.67 -8.09
N ARG A 245 2.19 -19.88 -7.02
CA ARG A 245 1.10 -18.99 -6.64
C ARG A 245 1.66 -17.61 -6.30
N PRO A 246 2.09 -16.83 -7.33
CA PRO A 246 2.80 -15.57 -7.09
C PRO A 246 1.88 -14.43 -6.62
N GLY A 247 0.57 -14.58 -6.72
CA GLY A 247 -0.42 -13.60 -6.28
C GLY A 247 -1.22 -14.06 -5.07
N PHE A 248 -1.59 -13.15 -4.18
CA PHE A 248 -2.34 -13.47 -2.96
C PHE A 248 -3.82 -13.84 -3.23
N LEU A 249 -4.35 -13.52 -4.42
CA LEU A 249 -5.74 -13.82 -4.79
C LEU A 249 -6.03 -15.32 -4.98
N ASN A 250 -5.01 -16.13 -5.23
CA ASN A 250 -5.13 -17.55 -5.50
C ASN A 250 -4.36 -18.42 -4.48
N GLN A 251 -4.14 -17.87 -3.29
CA GLN A 251 -3.52 -18.61 -2.20
C GLN A 251 -4.50 -19.64 -1.61
N VAL A 252 -3.92 -20.75 -1.18
CA VAL A 252 -4.61 -21.82 -0.47
C VAL A 252 -3.85 -22.07 0.83
N ASP A 253 -4.56 -22.26 1.92
CA ASP A 253 -3.99 -22.76 3.16
C ASP A 253 -4.12 -24.27 3.17
N GLU A 254 -3.04 -24.98 2.87
CA GLU A 254 -3.02 -26.45 2.83
C GLU A 254 -3.15 -27.11 4.22
N GLY A 255 -3.01 -26.31 5.28
CA GLY A 255 -3.15 -26.75 6.67
C GLY A 255 -4.57 -26.66 7.24
N CYS A 256 -5.55 -26.18 6.45
CA CYS A 256 -6.92 -25.97 6.94
C CYS A 256 -7.99 -26.38 5.93
N ASP A 257 -8.76 -27.40 6.26
CA ASP A 257 -9.97 -27.82 5.51
C ASP A 257 -11.20 -26.95 5.83
N CYS A 258 -11.05 -25.97 6.72
CA CYS A 258 -12.16 -25.14 7.23
C CYS A 258 -12.54 -23.99 6.29
N ILE A 259 -11.75 -23.72 5.23
CA ILE A 259 -11.95 -22.59 4.32
C ILE A 259 -13.02 -22.94 3.28
N PRO A 260 -14.16 -22.23 3.24
CA PRO A 260 -15.19 -22.46 2.23
C PRO A 260 -14.62 -22.30 0.81
N GLY A 261 -14.72 -23.35 -0.02
CA GLY A 261 -14.20 -23.37 -1.38
C GLY A 261 -12.67 -23.44 -1.50
N GLY A 262 -11.94 -23.60 -0.39
CA GLY A 262 -10.49 -23.83 -0.37
C GLY A 262 -9.61 -22.63 -0.73
N ASN A 263 -10.18 -21.48 -1.10
CA ASN A 263 -9.42 -20.27 -1.45
C ASN A 263 -9.31 -19.35 -0.23
N ALA A 264 -8.07 -19.08 0.22
CA ALA A 264 -7.80 -18.24 1.38
C ALA A 264 -8.18 -16.76 1.19
N PHE A 265 -8.15 -16.26 -0.06
CA PHE A 265 -8.54 -14.89 -0.37
C PHE A 265 -10.07 -14.71 -0.33
N PRO A 266 -10.59 -13.62 0.26
CA PRO A 266 -9.85 -12.54 0.93
C PRO A 266 -9.77 -12.69 2.45
N VAL A 267 -10.49 -13.62 3.07
CA VAL A 267 -10.82 -13.60 4.51
C VAL A 267 -10.05 -14.61 5.37
N ALA A 268 -9.21 -15.43 4.78
CA ALA A 268 -8.47 -16.50 5.48
C ALA A 268 -6.95 -16.49 5.15
N LEU A 269 -6.36 -15.31 5.02
CA LEU A 269 -4.95 -15.14 4.64
C LEU A 269 -4.00 -15.15 5.84
N ASP A 270 -4.49 -15.33 7.06
CA ASP A 270 -3.73 -15.13 8.30
C ASP A 270 -2.50 -16.05 8.42
N ASN A 271 -2.62 -17.33 8.06
CA ASN A 271 -1.51 -18.28 8.10
C ASN A 271 -0.41 -18.00 7.05
N LEU A 272 -0.72 -17.16 6.07
CA LEU A 272 0.21 -16.77 5.01
C LEU A 272 0.93 -15.46 5.34
N TYR A 273 0.64 -14.84 6.48
CA TYR A 273 1.21 -13.56 6.86
C TYR A 273 2.74 -13.62 6.96
N CYS A 274 3.40 -12.65 6.35
CA CYS A 274 4.80 -12.39 6.60
C CYS A 274 4.98 -11.86 8.03
N ASN A 275 5.98 -12.32 8.73
CA ASN A 275 6.34 -11.71 9.99
C ASN A 275 7.06 -10.35 9.74
N ARG A 276 7.19 -9.56 10.79
CA ARG A 276 7.79 -8.22 10.71
C ARG A 276 9.23 -8.20 10.21
N PHE A 277 9.99 -9.28 10.45
CA PHE A 277 11.40 -9.36 10.04
C PHE A 277 11.56 -9.65 8.55
N GLU A 278 10.62 -10.40 7.95
CA GLU A 278 10.56 -10.57 6.49
C GLU A 278 10.32 -9.22 5.80
N MET A 279 9.43 -8.37 6.34
CA MET A 279 9.19 -7.03 5.83
C MET A 279 10.38 -6.08 6.08
N ALA A 280 11.07 -6.22 7.20
CA ALA A 280 12.31 -5.49 7.49
C ALA A 280 13.41 -5.81 6.45
N GLU A 281 13.60 -7.08 6.14
CA GLU A 281 14.57 -7.53 5.15
C GLU A 281 14.22 -7.02 3.74
N PHE A 282 12.94 -7.08 3.37
CA PHE A 282 12.44 -6.50 2.13
C PHE A 282 12.80 -5.00 2.01
N ALA A 283 12.56 -4.22 3.07
CA ALA A 283 12.87 -2.79 3.06
C ALA A 283 14.37 -2.51 2.88
N LYS A 284 15.24 -3.30 3.53
CA LYS A 284 16.71 -3.20 3.35
C LYS A 284 17.12 -3.51 1.92
N GLN A 285 16.61 -4.60 1.35
CA GLN A 285 16.93 -5.00 -0.01
C GLN A 285 16.48 -3.95 -1.03
N CYS A 286 15.28 -3.39 -0.90
CA CYS A 286 14.80 -2.28 -1.72
C CYS A 286 15.74 -1.07 -1.64
N SER A 287 16.09 -0.64 -0.44
CA SER A 287 17.00 0.48 -0.22
C SER A 287 18.38 0.26 -0.87
N ASN A 288 18.95 -0.94 -0.72
CA ASN A 288 20.22 -1.32 -1.33
C ASN A 288 20.18 -1.28 -2.87
N MET A 289 19.02 -1.54 -3.46
CA MET A 289 18.78 -1.47 -4.90
C MET A 289 18.39 -0.07 -5.39
N LYS A 290 18.36 0.94 -4.51
CA LYS A 290 17.86 2.29 -4.81
C LYS A 290 16.40 2.30 -5.27
N VAL A 291 15.61 1.40 -4.73
CA VAL A 291 14.15 1.43 -4.79
C VAL A 291 13.70 2.18 -3.55
N ASN A 292 13.39 3.48 -3.70
CA ASN A 292 13.28 4.39 -2.57
C ASN A 292 11.85 4.72 -2.15
N PHE A 293 10.82 4.48 -2.97
CA PHE A 293 9.43 4.53 -2.52
C PHE A 293 9.02 3.13 -2.07
N ILE A 294 9.07 2.89 -0.76
CA ILE A 294 8.90 1.56 -0.18
C ILE A 294 7.62 1.54 0.65
N GLY A 295 6.84 0.49 0.55
CA GLY A 295 5.65 0.39 1.37
C GLY A 295 5.10 -1.02 1.50
N ILE A 296 3.88 -1.09 1.96
CA ILE A 296 3.11 -2.32 2.09
C ILE A 296 1.67 -2.03 1.69
N CYS A 297 1.13 -2.85 0.79
CA CYS A 297 -0.24 -2.76 0.31
C CYS A 297 -1.21 -3.56 1.21
N CYS A 298 -2.27 -4.11 0.62
CA CYS A 298 -3.35 -4.82 1.29
C CYS A 298 -2.88 -5.81 2.36
N GLY A 299 -3.36 -5.63 3.59
CA GLY A 299 -2.94 -6.43 4.74
C GLY A 299 -1.80 -5.83 5.57
N ALA A 300 -1.28 -4.65 5.21
CA ALA A 300 -0.29 -3.96 6.05
C ALA A 300 -0.83 -3.73 7.47
N GLU A 301 0.03 -3.97 8.45
CA GLU A 301 -0.23 -3.70 9.85
C GLU A 301 0.86 -2.78 10.42
N PRO A 302 0.57 -1.98 11.47
CA PRO A 302 1.54 -1.03 12.01
C PRO A 302 2.87 -1.66 12.43
N HIS A 303 2.86 -2.91 12.89
CA HIS A 303 4.10 -3.58 13.30
C HIS A 303 5.04 -3.91 12.11
N HIS A 304 4.51 -4.14 10.91
CA HIS A 304 5.31 -4.29 9.69
C HIS A 304 6.01 -2.97 9.34
N VAL A 305 5.25 -1.88 9.29
CA VAL A 305 5.78 -0.53 8.98
C VAL A 305 6.85 -0.13 9.98
N ARG A 306 6.61 -0.38 11.29
CA ARG A 306 7.59 -0.09 12.34
C ARG A 306 8.89 -0.83 12.12
N GLU A 307 8.82 -2.12 11.80
CA GLU A 307 10.03 -2.92 11.62
C GLU A 307 10.80 -2.51 10.36
N MET A 308 10.09 -2.16 9.27
CA MET A 308 10.70 -1.59 8.08
C MET A 308 11.41 -0.26 8.39
N ALA A 309 10.77 0.64 9.15
CA ALA A 309 11.38 1.90 9.56
C ALA A 309 12.65 1.68 10.40
N VAL A 310 12.61 0.74 11.35
CA VAL A 310 13.77 0.38 12.17
C VAL A 310 14.89 -0.22 11.32
N ALA A 311 14.57 -1.07 10.36
CA ALA A 311 15.52 -1.68 9.44
C ALA A 311 16.23 -0.66 8.54
N LEU A 312 15.58 0.46 8.25
CA LEU A 312 16.13 1.61 7.55
C LEU A 312 16.86 2.61 8.47
N GLY A 313 17.15 2.22 9.72
CA GLY A 313 17.90 3.03 10.69
C GLY A 313 17.08 4.11 11.40
N ARG A 314 15.74 4.08 11.32
CA ARG A 314 14.85 5.08 11.90
C ARG A 314 14.39 4.69 13.31
N LYS A 315 13.98 5.68 14.08
CA LYS A 315 13.34 5.50 15.40
C LYS A 315 11.97 6.19 15.41
N PRO A 316 10.92 5.55 14.83
CA PRO A 316 9.58 6.13 14.83
C PRO A 316 9.02 6.27 16.25
N ILE A 317 7.90 6.99 16.41
CA ILE A 317 7.27 7.19 17.73
C ILE A 317 7.02 5.87 18.46
N ALA A 318 6.56 4.85 17.73
CA ALA A 318 6.28 3.52 18.28
C ALA A 318 7.56 2.73 18.66
N TYR A 319 8.77 3.21 18.32
CA TYR A 319 10.03 2.59 18.73
C TYR A 319 10.19 2.53 20.26
N LYS A 320 9.58 3.46 20.99
CA LYS A 320 9.51 3.41 22.46
C LYS A 320 9.02 2.07 23.00
N TYR A 321 8.18 1.36 22.23
CA TYR A 321 7.59 0.06 22.57
C TYR A 321 8.20 -1.09 21.73
N TYR A 322 9.44 -0.91 21.28
CA TYR A 322 10.18 -1.96 20.60
C TYR A 322 10.41 -3.14 21.56
N PRO A 323 10.29 -4.39 21.10
CA PRO A 323 10.41 -5.56 21.97
C PRO A 323 11.75 -5.59 22.72
N ASP A 324 11.67 -5.68 24.05
CA ASP A 324 12.79 -5.96 24.93
C ASP A 324 12.44 -7.18 25.79
N MET A 325 12.97 -8.32 25.41
CA MET A 325 12.71 -9.58 26.08
C MET A 325 13.60 -9.79 27.32
N SER A 326 14.54 -8.91 27.59
CA SER A 326 15.42 -9.03 28.76
C SER A 326 14.63 -9.11 30.09
N LYS A 327 13.50 -8.42 30.14
CA LYS A 327 12.60 -8.34 31.32
C LYS A 327 11.43 -9.32 31.28
N HIS A 328 11.36 -10.21 30.33
CA HIS A 328 10.30 -11.22 30.30
C HIS A 328 10.43 -12.16 31.50
N TYR A 329 9.35 -12.36 32.25
CA TYR A 329 9.39 -13.05 33.55
C TYR A 329 9.99 -14.46 33.49
N ALA A 330 9.78 -15.19 32.39
CA ALA A 330 10.26 -16.57 32.20
C ALA A 330 11.53 -16.65 31.33
N HIS A 331 11.60 -15.91 30.20
CA HIS A 331 12.67 -16.02 29.20
C HIS A 331 13.68 -14.84 29.27
N GLY A 332 13.51 -13.93 30.22
CA GLY A 332 14.38 -12.77 30.35
C GLY A 332 15.73 -13.08 30.99
N SER A 333 16.66 -12.15 30.80
CA SER A 333 18.02 -12.22 31.34
C SER A 333 18.31 -11.19 32.45
N ASP A 334 17.34 -10.34 32.79
CA ASP A 334 17.49 -9.32 33.81
C ASP A 334 17.77 -9.98 35.20
N PRO A 335 18.84 -9.62 35.91
CA PRO A 335 19.23 -10.25 37.16
C PRO A 335 18.22 -10.08 38.31
N THR A 336 17.26 -9.15 38.18
CA THR A 336 16.18 -8.94 39.15
C THR A 336 15.01 -9.92 39.02
N LEU A 337 14.98 -10.70 37.96
CA LEU A 337 13.91 -11.68 37.71
C LEU A 337 13.92 -12.81 38.76
N LYS A 338 12.74 -13.32 39.06
CA LYS A 338 12.59 -14.42 40.05
C LYS A 338 13.05 -15.74 39.45
N LYS A 339 14.08 -16.34 40.07
CA LYS A 339 14.73 -17.54 39.57
C LYS A 339 13.78 -18.70 39.34
N HIS A 340 12.76 -18.90 40.19
CA HIS A 340 11.80 -19.97 40.02
C HIS A 340 11.00 -19.87 38.72
N ASN A 341 10.77 -18.65 38.19
CA ASN A 341 10.10 -18.45 36.89
C ASN A 341 11.04 -18.74 35.73
N THR A 342 12.27 -18.25 35.79
CA THR A 342 13.26 -18.48 34.72
C THR A 342 13.75 -19.94 34.69
N ASP A 343 13.77 -20.65 35.83
CA ASP A 343 14.11 -22.06 35.88
C ASP A 343 12.96 -22.92 35.31
N ALA A 344 11.71 -22.58 35.57
CA ALA A 344 10.56 -23.27 34.99
C ALA A 344 10.55 -23.19 33.45
N ALA A 345 10.96 -22.04 32.88
CA ALA A 345 11.02 -21.87 31.43
C ALA A 345 12.07 -22.77 30.73
N LYS A 346 13.06 -23.28 31.46
CA LYS A 346 14.08 -24.20 30.91
C LYS A 346 13.51 -25.63 30.66
N THR A 347 12.32 -25.90 31.15
CA THR A 347 11.64 -27.20 30.99
C THR A 347 10.53 -27.14 29.94
N LEU A 348 10.30 -25.99 29.33
CA LEU A 348 9.37 -25.79 28.20
C LEU A 348 10.11 -25.95 26.87
#